data_bdcb4f32a28c1f7089aa420aa2f8cb71
#
_entry.id   bdcb4f32a28c1f7089aa420aa2f8cb71
#
_cell.length_a   1.000
_cell.length_b   1.000
_cell.length_c   1.000
_cell.angle_alpha   90.00
_cell.angle_beta   90.00
_cell.angle_gamma   90.00
#
_symmetry.space_group_name_H-M   'P 1'
#
loop_
_entity.id
_entity.type
_entity.pdbx_description
1 polymer ?
#
loop_
_entity_poly.entity_id
_entity_poly.type
_entity_poly.pdbx_seq_one_letter_code
_entity_poly.pdbx_strand_id
1 'polypeptide(L)'
;MKPEELFELADQIQESASGYKTMDAWLLHMEEYGEQLKQQAQNRGERDLDCVALMTMHSSKGLEFPIVYLMDANERVTPHHKAVLEADLEEERRMFYVAMTRAKDRLHVYYTKERYGKPQERSRFIDEYLYPNGAPPGEFRPKAQQNGAAGNYNRRAVR
;
A
#
# COMPACT_ATOMS: atom_id res chain seq x y z
N MET A 1 -15.82 5.88 14.57
CA MET A 1 -15.34 6.28 13.23
C MET A 1 -15.00 7.74 13.30
N LYS A 2 -13.79 8.13 12.88
CA LYS A 2 -13.38 9.54 12.89
C LYS A 2 -14.05 10.28 11.73
N PRO A 3 -14.29 11.61 11.84
CA PRO A 3 -14.90 12.37 10.74
C PRO A 3 -14.16 12.23 9.41
N GLU A 4 -12.84 12.13 9.43
CA GLU A 4 -11.99 11.95 8.24
C GLU A 4 -12.24 10.61 7.55
N GLU A 5 -12.43 9.53 8.30
CA GLU A 5 -12.76 8.19 7.79
C GLU A 5 -14.15 8.18 7.12
N LEU A 6 -15.09 8.99 7.64
CA LEU A 6 -16.41 9.12 7.07
C LEU A 6 -16.40 9.84 5.73
N PHE A 7 -15.60 10.90 5.60
CA PHE A 7 -15.45 11.61 4.33
C PHE A 7 -14.79 10.73 3.26
N GLU A 8 -13.74 9.99 3.62
CA GLU A 8 -13.11 9.05 2.69
C GLU A 8 -14.08 7.97 2.21
N LEU A 9 -14.91 7.44 3.11
CA LEU A 9 -15.94 6.48 2.74
C LEU A 9 -17.00 7.10 1.81
N ALA A 10 -17.44 8.32 2.08
CA ALA A 10 -18.39 9.02 1.23
C ALA A 10 -17.82 9.27 -0.18
N ASP A 11 -16.56 9.69 -0.27
CA ASP A 11 -15.86 9.87 -1.56
C ASP A 11 -15.79 8.55 -2.34
N GLN A 12 -15.48 7.43 -1.68
CA GLN A 12 -15.44 6.11 -2.30
C GLN A 12 -16.82 5.67 -2.82
N ILE A 13 -17.87 5.90 -2.05
CA ILE A 13 -19.25 5.61 -2.45
C ILE A 13 -19.62 6.44 -3.67
N GLN A 14 -19.33 7.74 -3.65
CA GLN A 14 -19.62 8.63 -4.75
C GLN A 14 -18.85 8.22 -6.03
N GLU A 15 -17.58 7.89 -5.92
CA GLU A 15 -16.79 7.42 -7.05
C GLU A 15 -17.34 6.11 -7.62
N SER A 16 -17.67 5.14 -6.77
CA SER A 16 -18.28 3.87 -7.16
C SER A 16 -19.60 4.06 -7.91
N ALA A 17 -20.43 5.03 -7.49
CA ALA A 17 -21.71 5.31 -8.11
C ALA A 17 -21.61 6.11 -9.41
N SER A 18 -20.51 6.84 -9.64
CA SER A 18 -20.35 7.80 -10.75
C SER A 18 -20.45 7.19 -12.14
N GLY A 19 -20.15 5.88 -12.27
CA GLY A 19 -20.25 5.13 -13.53
C GLY A 19 -21.68 4.72 -13.93
N TYR A 20 -22.67 4.94 -13.05
CA TYR A 20 -24.06 4.47 -13.26
C TYR A 20 -25.01 5.64 -13.52
N LYS A 21 -25.97 5.44 -14.42
CA LYS A 21 -26.96 6.49 -14.80
C LYS A 21 -28.06 6.66 -13.75
N THR A 22 -28.35 5.64 -12.96
CA THR A 22 -29.40 5.63 -11.94
C THR A 22 -28.89 4.96 -10.66
N MET A 23 -29.47 5.34 -9.53
CA MET A 23 -29.18 4.72 -8.24
C MET A 23 -29.55 3.23 -8.24
N ASP A 24 -30.67 2.86 -8.85
CA ASP A 24 -31.13 1.47 -8.92
C ASP A 24 -30.14 0.59 -9.68
N ALA A 25 -29.56 1.10 -10.78
CA ALA A 25 -28.56 0.35 -11.54
C ALA A 25 -27.27 0.14 -10.73
N TRP A 26 -26.87 1.10 -9.93
CA TRP A 26 -25.72 0.96 -9.04
C TRP A 26 -25.99 -0.02 -7.90
N LEU A 27 -27.15 0.06 -7.26
CA LEU A 27 -27.53 -0.87 -6.19
C LEU A 27 -27.62 -2.30 -6.68
N LEU A 28 -28.21 -2.52 -7.87
CA LEU A 28 -28.28 -3.84 -8.49
C LEU A 28 -26.86 -4.41 -8.75
N HIS A 29 -25.96 -3.58 -9.27
CA HIS A 29 -24.57 -4.00 -9.47
C HIS A 29 -23.89 -4.38 -8.15
N MET A 30 -24.11 -3.62 -7.07
CA MET A 30 -23.55 -3.94 -5.76
C MET A 30 -24.06 -5.28 -5.21
N GLU A 31 -25.34 -5.59 -5.45
CA GLU A 31 -25.94 -6.87 -5.06
C GLU A 31 -25.34 -8.03 -5.86
N GLU A 32 -25.28 -7.90 -7.20
CA GLU A 32 -24.66 -8.88 -8.08
C GLU A 32 -23.18 -9.14 -7.72
N TYR A 33 -22.44 -8.06 -7.46
CA TYR A 33 -21.03 -8.18 -7.04
C TYR A 33 -20.90 -8.90 -5.69
N GLY A 34 -21.79 -8.62 -4.75
CA GLY A 34 -21.84 -9.32 -3.47
C GLY A 34 -22.07 -10.83 -3.62
N GLU A 35 -22.97 -11.23 -4.52
CA GLU A 35 -23.22 -12.65 -4.82
C GLU A 35 -22.01 -13.32 -5.51
N GLN A 36 -21.36 -12.62 -6.44
CA GLN A 36 -20.13 -13.13 -7.09
C GLN A 36 -19.01 -13.36 -6.06
N LEU A 37 -18.82 -12.45 -5.11
CA LEU A 37 -17.83 -12.62 -4.04
C LEU A 37 -18.13 -13.83 -3.15
N LYS A 38 -19.41 -14.07 -2.82
CA LYS A 38 -19.82 -15.26 -2.05
C LYS A 38 -19.52 -16.55 -2.81
N GLN A 39 -19.83 -16.60 -4.12
CA GLN A 39 -19.54 -17.76 -4.97
C GLN A 39 -18.03 -18.00 -5.09
N GLN A 40 -17.22 -16.95 -5.29
CA GLN A 40 -15.78 -17.07 -5.32
C GLN A 40 -15.20 -17.56 -3.98
N ALA A 41 -15.77 -17.11 -2.86
CA ALA A 41 -15.35 -17.57 -1.54
C ALA A 41 -15.64 -19.06 -1.31
N GLN A 42 -16.73 -19.57 -1.87
CA GLN A 42 -17.08 -21.00 -1.81
C GLN A 42 -16.15 -21.85 -2.68
N ASN A 43 -15.70 -21.33 -3.84
CA ASN A 43 -14.85 -22.02 -4.79
C ASN A 43 -13.34 -21.93 -4.49
N ARG A 44 -12.94 -21.35 -3.34
CA ARG A 44 -11.52 -21.19 -2.94
C ARG A 44 -10.70 -22.49 -2.83
N GLY A 45 -11.32 -23.65 -2.99
CA GLY A 45 -10.63 -24.97 -2.98
C GLY A 45 -9.90 -25.34 -4.27
N GLU A 46 -10.28 -24.77 -5.41
CA GLU A 46 -9.65 -25.04 -6.71
C GLU A 46 -8.50 -24.06 -6.97
N ARG A 47 -7.30 -24.40 -6.47
CA ARG A 47 -6.10 -23.54 -6.51
C ARG A 47 -5.33 -23.61 -7.85
N ASP A 48 -5.88 -24.17 -8.88
CA ASP A 48 -5.17 -24.36 -10.17
C ASP A 48 -5.68 -23.40 -11.26
N LEU A 49 -6.08 -22.20 -10.85
CA LEU A 49 -6.52 -21.18 -11.79
C LEU A 49 -5.32 -20.32 -12.20
N ASP A 50 -5.12 -20.15 -13.50
CA ASP A 50 -4.27 -19.12 -14.08
C ASP A 50 -4.88 -17.74 -13.76
N CYS A 51 -4.57 -17.22 -12.58
CA CYS A 51 -5.16 -16.00 -12.04
C CYS A 51 -4.14 -15.15 -11.26
N VAL A 52 -4.45 -13.88 -11.13
CA VAL A 52 -3.69 -12.96 -10.29
C VAL A 52 -4.13 -13.12 -8.83
N ALA A 53 -3.17 -13.37 -7.94
CA ALA A 53 -3.41 -13.45 -6.51
C ALA A 53 -3.38 -12.05 -5.89
N LEU A 54 -4.48 -11.61 -5.29
CA LEU A 54 -4.56 -10.38 -4.51
C LEU A 54 -4.47 -10.71 -3.02
N MET A 55 -3.52 -10.08 -2.31
CA MET A 55 -3.30 -10.39 -0.90
C MET A 55 -2.68 -9.21 -0.15
N THR A 56 -2.73 -9.25 1.19
CA THR A 56 -1.99 -8.29 2.01
C THR A 56 -0.51 -8.66 2.10
N MET A 57 0.35 -7.70 2.45
CA MET A 57 1.76 -7.96 2.70
C MET A 57 1.95 -9.03 3.78
N HIS A 58 1.14 -9.01 4.84
CA HIS A 58 1.18 -10.02 5.90
C HIS A 58 0.86 -11.43 5.39
N SER A 59 -0.19 -11.58 4.58
CA SER A 59 -0.59 -12.88 4.04
C SER A 59 0.36 -13.43 2.99
N SER A 60 1.25 -12.61 2.43
CA SER A 60 2.27 -13.02 1.47
C SER A 60 3.49 -13.69 2.11
N LYS A 61 3.61 -13.66 3.44
CA LYS A 61 4.74 -14.25 4.15
C LYS A 61 4.84 -15.76 3.87
N GLY A 62 6.03 -16.20 3.44
CA GLY A 62 6.30 -17.60 3.10
C GLY A 62 5.86 -18.01 1.69
N LEU A 63 5.20 -17.13 0.94
CA LEU A 63 4.87 -17.35 -0.46
C LEU A 63 5.91 -16.70 -1.37
N GLU A 64 5.98 -17.14 -2.62
CA GLU A 64 6.85 -16.54 -3.64
C GLU A 64 6.15 -16.57 -5.00
N PHE A 65 6.36 -15.51 -5.79
CA PHE A 65 5.70 -15.33 -7.08
C PHE A 65 6.72 -14.89 -8.13
N PRO A 66 6.57 -15.30 -9.41
CA PRO A 66 7.44 -14.82 -10.47
C PRO A 66 7.44 -13.29 -10.59
N ILE A 67 6.25 -12.69 -10.50
CA ILE A 67 6.06 -11.25 -10.63
C ILE A 67 5.22 -10.75 -9.45
N VAL A 68 5.66 -9.67 -8.79
CA VAL A 68 4.93 -9.01 -7.71
C VAL A 68 4.67 -7.56 -8.06
N TYR A 69 3.43 -7.13 -7.87
CA TYR A 69 2.99 -5.75 -7.96
C TYR A 69 2.67 -5.25 -6.55
N LEU A 70 3.51 -4.39 -5.99
CA LEU A 70 3.31 -3.77 -4.70
C LEU A 70 2.63 -2.42 -4.91
N MET A 71 1.36 -2.35 -4.54
CA MET A 71 0.52 -1.18 -4.73
C MET A 71 0.52 -0.27 -3.51
N ASP A 72 0.09 0.99 -3.69
CA ASP A 72 -0.10 1.98 -2.62
C ASP A 72 1.14 2.21 -1.73
N ALA A 73 2.33 2.23 -2.34
CA ALA A 73 3.56 2.57 -1.65
C ALA A 73 3.66 4.09 -1.41
N ASN A 74 2.67 4.62 -0.69
CA ASN A 74 2.52 6.03 -0.34
C ASN A 74 2.71 6.25 1.16
N GLU A 75 3.22 7.42 1.55
CA GLU A 75 3.21 7.85 2.94
C GLU A 75 1.80 7.80 3.52
N ARG A 76 1.67 7.44 4.82
CA ARG A 76 0.42 7.25 5.55
C ARG A 76 -0.39 6.00 5.16
N VAL A 77 -0.02 5.30 4.08
CA VAL A 77 -0.52 3.98 3.69
C VAL A 77 0.52 2.92 4.00
N THR A 78 1.73 3.10 3.49
CA THR A 78 2.92 2.28 3.77
C THR A 78 4.14 3.20 3.92
N PRO A 79 4.58 3.55 5.16
CA PRO A 79 4.06 3.09 6.46
C PRO A 79 2.65 3.59 6.76
N HIS A 80 1.91 2.80 7.54
CA HIS A 80 0.58 3.18 7.97
C HIS A 80 0.61 4.43 8.86
N HIS A 81 -0.39 5.31 8.74
CA HIS A 81 -0.44 6.58 9.48
C HIS A 81 -0.43 6.46 11.02
N LYS A 82 -0.73 5.29 11.55
CA LYS A 82 -0.68 5.00 12.99
C LYS A 82 0.71 4.55 13.47
N ALA A 83 1.61 4.20 12.56
CA ALA A 83 2.99 3.82 12.88
C ALA A 83 3.80 5.09 13.19
N VAL A 84 3.67 5.59 14.41
CA VAL A 84 4.31 6.84 14.87
C VAL A 84 5.60 6.57 15.66
N LEU A 85 5.62 5.47 16.41
CA LEU A 85 6.80 5.06 17.17
C LEU A 85 7.83 4.41 16.25
N GLU A 86 9.11 4.56 16.59
CA GLU A 86 10.19 3.96 15.79
C GLU A 86 10.05 2.44 15.68
N ALA A 87 9.60 1.77 16.74
CA ALA A 87 9.34 0.33 16.72
C ALA A 87 8.25 -0.06 15.71
N ASP A 88 7.19 0.74 15.60
CA ASP A 88 6.10 0.50 14.65
C ASP A 88 6.59 0.75 13.21
N LEU A 89 7.39 1.79 13.00
CA LEU A 89 8.00 2.08 11.68
C LEU A 89 8.97 0.97 11.25
N GLU A 90 9.74 0.41 12.18
CA GLU A 90 10.63 -0.74 11.89
C GLU A 90 9.83 -1.99 11.50
N GLU A 91 8.69 -2.22 12.14
CA GLU A 91 7.83 -3.35 11.76
C GLU A 91 7.21 -3.14 10.37
N GLU A 92 6.71 -1.96 10.08
CA GLU A 92 6.21 -1.59 8.74
C GLU A 92 7.32 -1.71 7.68
N ARG A 93 8.55 -1.30 8.01
CA ARG A 93 9.72 -1.45 7.12
C ARG A 93 10.03 -2.93 6.85
N ARG A 94 9.98 -3.79 7.87
CA ARG A 94 10.15 -5.23 7.70
C ARG A 94 9.06 -5.82 6.81
N MET A 95 7.82 -5.40 7.02
CA MET A 95 6.69 -5.88 6.21
C MET A 95 6.86 -5.48 4.75
N PHE A 96 7.28 -4.24 4.48
CA PHE A 96 7.57 -3.76 3.14
C PHE A 96 8.71 -4.57 2.50
N TYR A 97 9.79 -4.81 3.23
CA TYR A 97 10.90 -5.64 2.77
C TYR A 97 10.45 -7.08 2.47
N VAL A 98 9.67 -7.69 3.37
CA VAL A 98 9.10 -9.04 3.14
C VAL A 98 8.28 -9.07 1.86
N ALA A 99 7.41 -8.08 1.63
CA ALA A 99 6.61 -8.00 0.42
C ALA A 99 7.47 -7.89 -0.85
N MET A 100 8.52 -7.07 -0.83
CA MET A 100 9.47 -6.95 -1.94
C MET A 100 10.18 -8.27 -2.25
N THR A 101 10.60 -9.00 -1.21
CA THR A 101 11.30 -10.29 -1.37
C THR A 101 10.40 -11.45 -1.79
N ARG A 102 9.10 -11.23 -1.97
CA ARG A 102 8.20 -12.24 -2.55
C ARG A 102 8.36 -12.39 -4.06
N ALA A 103 8.98 -11.43 -4.71
CA ALA A 103 9.26 -11.47 -6.14
C ALA A 103 10.47 -12.34 -6.45
N LYS A 104 10.30 -13.34 -7.33
CA LYS A 104 11.41 -14.16 -7.87
C LYS A 104 12.13 -13.46 -9.01
N ASP A 105 11.35 -12.96 -10.00
CA ASP A 105 11.89 -12.45 -11.24
C ASP A 105 11.73 -10.93 -11.37
N ARG A 106 10.55 -10.40 -11.03
CA ARG A 106 10.23 -8.97 -11.21
C ARG A 106 9.42 -8.42 -10.05
N LEU A 107 9.84 -7.25 -9.58
CA LEU A 107 9.12 -6.45 -8.62
C LEU A 107 8.71 -5.12 -9.25
N HIS A 108 7.43 -4.80 -9.17
CA HIS A 108 6.90 -3.50 -9.55
C HIS A 108 6.34 -2.81 -8.32
N VAL A 109 6.84 -1.63 -7.99
CA VAL A 109 6.34 -0.83 -6.87
C VAL A 109 5.62 0.38 -7.41
N TYR A 110 4.37 0.55 -7.00
CA TYR A 110 3.50 1.63 -7.44
C TYR A 110 3.12 2.56 -6.30
N TYR A 111 3.14 3.84 -6.60
CA TYR A 111 2.58 4.87 -5.74
C TYR A 111 1.75 5.84 -6.56
N THR A 112 0.75 6.45 -5.95
CA THR A 112 -0.10 7.47 -6.57
C THR A 112 0.44 8.85 -6.24
N LYS A 113 0.40 9.78 -7.21
CA LYS A 113 0.77 11.18 -6.98
C LYS A 113 -0.39 12.00 -6.42
N GLU A 114 -1.60 11.54 -6.66
CA GLU A 114 -2.83 12.19 -6.25
C GLU A 114 -3.91 11.17 -5.91
N ARG A 115 -4.70 11.44 -4.87
CA ARG A 115 -5.84 10.64 -4.46
C ARG A 115 -6.96 11.56 -4.01
N TYR A 116 -8.13 11.45 -4.64
CA TYR A 116 -9.31 12.32 -4.37
C TYR A 116 -8.97 13.81 -4.45
N GLY A 117 -8.26 14.23 -5.50
CA GLY A 117 -7.85 15.63 -5.70
C GLY A 117 -6.80 16.13 -4.69
N LYS A 118 -6.24 15.28 -3.85
CA LYS A 118 -5.20 15.63 -2.88
C LYS A 118 -3.85 15.03 -3.29
N PRO A 119 -2.77 15.81 -3.28
CA PRO A 119 -1.44 15.30 -3.58
C PRO A 119 -1.03 14.25 -2.55
N GLN A 120 -0.40 13.19 -3.03
CA GLN A 120 0.13 12.10 -2.21
C GLN A 120 1.65 12.05 -2.32
N GLU A 121 2.29 11.69 -1.22
CA GLU A 121 3.73 11.50 -1.15
C GLU A 121 4.05 10.02 -1.33
N ARG A 122 5.15 9.72 -2.03
CA ARG A 122 5.61 8.33 -2.11
C ARG A 122 6.16 7.88 -0.75
N SER A 123 6.10 6.59 -0.49
CA SER A 123 6.60 5.98 0.74
C SER A 123 8.09 6.28 0.95
N ARG A 124 8.46 6.65 2.18
CA ARG A 124 9.87 6.77 2.59
C ARG A 124 10.67 5.49 2.39
N PHE A 125 10.03 4.32 2.44
CA PHE A 125 10.70 3.04 2.24
C PHE A 125 11.22 2.87 0.81
N ILE A 126 10.55 3.47 -0.18
CA ILE A 126 11.08 3.54 -1.55
C ILE A 126 12.35 4.38 -1.56
N ASP A 127 12.35 5.53 -0.88
CA ASP A 127 13.50 6.41 -0.84
C ASP A 127 14.68 5.78 -0.10
N GLU A 128 14.43 5.12 1.02
CA GLU A 128 15.45 4.37 1.77
C GLU A 128 16.08 3.25 0.93
N TYR A 129 15.27 2.58 0.10
CA TYR A 129 15.76 1.52 -0.79
C TYR A 129 16.58 2.08 -1.96
N LEU A 130 16.08 3.11 -2.64
CA LEU A 130 16.74 3.68 -3.80
C LEU A 130 17.99 4.49 -3.42
N TYR A 131 17.98 5.12 -2.26
CA TYR A 131 19.00 6.05 -1.80
C TYR A 131 19.51 5.70 -0.40
N PRO A 132 20.18 4.55 -0.22
CA PRO A 132 20.65 4.08 1.09
C PRO A 132 21.67 5.03 1.75
N ASN A 133 22.28 5.92 0.98
CA ASN A 133 23.26 6.93 1.45
C ASN A 133 22.67 8.35 1.55
N GLY A 134 21.36 8.48 1.43
CA GLY A 134 20.62 9.76 1.45
C GLY A 134 20.02 10.11 0.10
N ALA A 135 18.94 10.89 0.11
CA ALA A 135 18.22 11.28 -1.09
C ALA A 135 19.08 12.10 -2.06
N PRO A 136 18.89 11.95 -3.39
CA PRO A 136 19.59 12.76 -4.37
C PRO A 136 19.30 14.25 -4.18
N PRO A 137 20.23 15.15 -4.52
CA PRO A 137 20.01 16.59 -4.42
C PRO A 137 18.85 17.01 -5.34
N GLY A 138 17.81 17.62 -4.78
CA GLY A 138 16.69 18.20 -5.51
C GLY A 138 15.40 17.39 -5.54
N GLU A 139 15.34 16.17 -5.00
CA GLU A 139 14.10 15.43 -4.84
C GLU A 139 13.51 15.57 -3.44
N PHE A 140 12.21 15.63 -3.41
CA PHE A 140 11.28 15.84 -2.33
C PHE A 140 11.69 15.18 -0.99
N ARG A 141 11.92 16.00 0.05
CA ARG A 141 12.05 15.55 1.44
C ARG A 141 10.69 15.66 2.12
N PRO A 142 10.15 14.59 2.71
CA PRO A 142 8.94 14.68 3.51
C PRO A 142 9.11 15.71 4.64
N LYS A 143 8.15 16.59 4.82
CA LYS A 143 8.17 17.66 5.86
C LYS A 143 8.31 17.14 7.29
N ALA A 144 8.06 15.86 7.55
CA ALA A 144 8.15 15.23 8.87
C ALA A 144 9.58 15.13 9.45
N GLN A 145 10.63 15.27 8.62
CA GLN A 145 12.02 15.18 9.09
C GLN A 145 12.67 16.53 9.44
N GLN A 146 11.95 17.64 9.30
CA GLN A 146 12.54 18.96 9.59
C GLN A 146 12.58 19.33 11.08
N ASN A 147 11.96 18.56 11.98
CA ASN A 147 11.88 18.83 13.41
C ASN A 147 12.59 17.81 14.32
N GLY A 148 13.45 16.96 13.78
CA GLY A 148 14.21 15.97 14.54
C GLY A 148 15.71 16.26 14.49
N ALA A 149 16.31 16.55 15.66
CA ALA A 149 17.74 16.78 15.83
C ALA A 149 18.58 15.63 15.24
N ALA A 150 19.69 15.99 14.61
CA ALA A 150 20.71 15.09 14.09
C ALA A 150 21.17 14.06 15.15
N GLY A 151 20.62 12.88 15.12
CA GLY A 151 21.12 11.73 15.84
C GLY A 151 22.32 11.16 15.10
N ASN A 152 23.50 11.32 15.65
CA ASN A 152 24.75 10.72 15.19
C ASN A 152 24.61 9.18 15.22
N TYR A 153 24.32 8.57 14.08
CA TYR A 153 24.46 7.12 13.92
C TYR A 153 25.91 6.77 13.61
N ASN A 154 26.61 6.35 14.64
CA ASN A 154 27.95 5.80 14.55
C ASN A 154 27.89 4.41 13.87
N ARG A 155 28.29 4.33 12.60
CA ARG A 155 28.44 3.07 11.86
C ARG A 155 29.62 2.28 12.43
N ARG A 156 29.36 1.17 13.12
CA ARG A 156 30.35 0.09 13.23
C ARG A 156 30.15 -0.85 12.03
N ALA A 157 31.14 -0.84 11.17
CA ALA A 157 31.29 -1.82 10.10
C ALA A 157 31.41 -3.23 10.70
N VAL A 158 30.63 -4.15 10.22
CA VAL A 158 30.86 -5.60 10.42
C VAL A 158 31.62 -6.06 9.18
N ARG A 159 32.79 -6.61 9.43
CA ARG A 159 33.62 -7.34 8.45
C ARG A 159 33.01 -8.68 8.15
#